data_13a3df9afef17e54df290d4261ada334
#
_entry.id   13a3df9afef17e54df290d4261ada334
#
_cell.length_a   1.000
_cell.length_b   1.000
_cell.length_c   1.000
_cell.angle_alpha   90.00
_cell.angle_beta   90.00
_cell.angle_gamma   90.00
#
_symmetry.space_group_name_H-M   'P 1'
#
loop_
_entity.id
_entity.type
_entity.pdbx_description
1 polymer ?
#
loop_
_entity_poly.entity_id
_entity_poly.type
_entity_poly.pdbx_seq_one_letter_code
_entity_poly.pdbx_strand_id
1 'polypeptide(L)'
;RQRQMCIRDRYVGISNYNKEQTIAAAELFKELGTPFIINQRKYSMFVRDIEKDGLKDYAAAHGIGIITFSPLAQGLLTDRYLHGIPEDSRVRTDGRFLKEAAIVEETLKKVRALNDLASQRGQTLAQMALSWILRDGDITSVLIGASKPSQILDNIGIVHATSFSDEERRKIEEILA
;
A
#
# COMPACT_ATOMS: atom_id res chain seq x y z
N ARG A 1 28.71 -0.82 -7.00
CA ARG A 1 29.16 -1.73 -8.09
C ARG A 1 29.61 -3.10 -7.58
N GLN A 2 30.44 -3.22 -6.54
CA GLN A 2 30.94 -4.52 -6.06
C GLN A 2 29.88 -5.47 -5.48
N ARG A 3 28.77 -4.96 -4.92
CA ARG A 3 27.67 -5.80 -4.40
C ARG A 3 26.78 -6.42 -5.50
N GLN A 4 26.74 -5.83 -6.68
CA GLN A 4 25.98 -6.33 -7.83
C GLN A 4 26.75 -7.41 -8.61
N MET A 5 28.00 -7.67 -8.30
CA MET A 5 28.79 -8.74 -8.92
C MET A 5 28.58 -10.12 -8.29
N CYS A 6 27.66 -10.24 -7.32
CA CYS A 6 27.24 -11.55 -6.87
C CYS A 6 26.44 -12.24 -7.99
N ILE A 7 26.90 -13.40 -8.43
CA ILE A 7 26.26 -14.31 -9.38
C ILE A 7 24.77 -14.58 -9.05
N ARG A 8 24.30 -14.14 -7.89
CA ARG A 8 22.94 -14.30 -7.36
C ARG A 8 21.99 -13.17 -7.74
N ASP A 9 22.49 -11.95 -7.98
CA ASP A 9 21.65 -10.80 -8.33
C ASP A 9 21.37 -10.81 -9.83
N ARG A 10 20.10 -10.98 -10.20
CA ARG A 10 19.66 -11.05 -11.61
C ARG A 10 18.92 -9.82 -12.05
N TYR A 11 18.27 -9.13 -11.12
CA TYR A 11 17.37 -8.01 -11.39
C TYR A 11 17.58 -6.90 -10.36
N VAL A 12 17.34 -5.66 -10.76
CA VAL A 12 17.44 -4.48 -9.90
C VAL A 12 16.06 -3.93 -9.61
N GLY A 13 15.86 -3.48 -8.38
CA GLY A 13 14.70 -2.71 -7.95
C GLY A 13 15.13 -1.39 -7.34
N ILE A 14 14.24 -0.42 -7.40
CA ILE A 14 14.39 0.89 -6.76
C ILE A 14 13.31 1.08 -5.69
N SER A 15 13.49 2.07 -4.83
CA SER A 15 12.52 2.37 -3.77
C SER A 15 12.34 3.87 -3.60
N ASN A 16 11.09 4.29 -3.44
CA ASN A 16 10.68 5.69 -3.21
C ASN A 16 10.99 6.67 -4.36
N TYR A 17 11.14 6.18 -5.57
CA TYR A 17 11.29 7.01 -6.77
C TYR A 17 9.90 7.44 -7.27
N ASN A 18 9.71 8.73 -7.54
CA ASN A 18 8.52 9.25 -8.24
C ASN A 18 8.56 8.85 -9.73
N LYS A 19 7.55 9.27 -10.50
CA LYS A 19 7.46 8.96 -11.93
C LYS A 19 8.70 9.40 -12.71
N GLU A 20 9.12 10.65 -12.56
CA GLU A 20 10.26 11.24 -13.30
C GLU A 20 11.57 10.51 -12.97
N GLN A 21 11.82 10.25 -11.69
CA GLN A 21 12.98 9.51 -11.23
C GLN A 21 12.96 8.06 -11.72
N THR A 22 11.77 7.44 -11.81
CA THR A 22 11.62 6.08 -12.32
C THR A 22 11.91 6.01 -13.81
N ILE A 23 11.47 7.02 -14.59
CA ILE A 23 11.79 7.14 -16.02
C ILE A 23 13.31 7.24 -16.21
N ALA A 24 13.96 8.18 -15.53
CA ALA A 24 15.40 8.39 -15.63
C ALA A 24 16.19 7.14 -15.21
N ALA A 25 15.76 6.45 -14.15
CA ALA A 25 16.37 5.20 -13.72
C ALA A 25 16.20 4.08 -14.75
N ALA A 26 15.02 3.94 -15.35
CA ALA A 26 14.75 2.93 -16.37
C ALA A 26 15.61 3.12 -17.62
N GLU A 27 15.77 4.36 -18.08
CA GLU A 27 16.65 4.72 -19.21
C GLU A 27 18.11 4.37 -18.89
N LEU A 28 18.61 4.79 -17.72
CA LEU A 28 19.98 4.49 -17.29
C LEU A 28 20.24 2.98 -17.16
N PHE A 29 19.31 2.23 -16.58
CA PHE A 29 19.45 0.78 -16.47
C PHE A 29 19.44 0.09 -17.83
N LYS A 30 18.65 0.61 -18.79
CA LYS A 30 18.63 0.13 -20.18
C LYS A 30 19.98 0.36 -20.86
N GLU A 31 20.56 1.55 -20.72
CA GLU A 31 21.90 1.88 -21.25
C GLU A 31 23.00 0.98 -20.64
N LEU A 32 22.88 0.67 -19.35
CA LEU A 32 23.84 -0.18 -18.64
C LEU A 32 23.62 -1.68 -18.87
N GLY A 33 22.59 -2.08 -19.64
CA GLY A 33 22.23 -3.47 -19.84
C GLY A 33 21.82 -4.19 -18.54
N THR A 34 21.31 -3.45 -17.56
CA THR A 34 20.94 -3.98 -16.24
C THR A 34 19.41 -4.17 -16.16
N PRO A 35 18.91 -5.41 -15.98
CA PRO A 35 17.47 -5.65 -15.89
C PRO A 35 16.85 -4.95 -14.68
N PHE A 36 15.97 -4.00 -14.91
CA PHE A 36 15.19 -3.27 -13.91
C PHE A 36 13.73 -3.70 -13.97
N ILE A 37 13.17 -4.12 -12.84
CA ILE A 37 11.83 -4.74 -12.85
C ILE A 37 10.85 -4.16 -11.83
N ILE A 38 11.30 -3.44 -10.80
CA ILE A 38 10.42 -3.12 -9.66
C ILE A 38 10.74 -1.77 -9.02
N ASN A 39 9.70 -1.03 -8.64
CA ASN A 39 9.78 0.12 -7.75
C ASN A 39 8.96 -0.13 -6.50
N GLN A 40 9.57 -0.04 -5.32
CA GLN A 40 8.88 -0.16 -4.05
C GLN A 40 8.40 1.19 -3.54
N ARG A 41 7.08 1.34 -3.35
CA ARG A 41 6.46 2.63 -3.01
C ARG A 41 5.55 2.54 -1.78
N LYS A 42 5.44 3.64 -1.02
CA LYS A 42 4.40 3.77 -0.01
C LYS A 42 3.06 3.98 -0.73
N TYR A 43 2.08 3.13 -0.42
CA TYR A 43 0.75 3.25 -1.00
C TYR A 43 -0.30 2.64 -0.08
N SER A 44 -1.38 3.36 0.13
CA SER A 44 -2.54 2.95 0.92
C SER A 44 -3.74 3.83 0.54
N MET A 45 -4.92 3.55 1.06
CA MET A 45 -6.10 4.41 0.86
C MET A 45 -5.86 5.86 1.29
N PHE A 46 -4.99 6.12 2.29
CA PHE A 46 -4.64 7.47 2.75
C PHE A 46 -3.42 8.10 2.07
N VAL A 47 -2.59 7.32 1.41
CA VAL A 47 -1.37 7.80 0.74
C VAL A 47 -1.40 7.36 -0.71
N ARG A 48 -1.73 8.28 -1.62
CA ARG A 48 -2.03 8.00 -3.03
C ARG A 48 -1.12 8.77 -4.00
N ASP A 49 0.09 9.09 -3.57
CA ASP A 49 1.03 9.90 -4.37
C ASP A 49 1.34 9.26 -5.72
N ILE A 50 1.45 7.92 -5.79
CA ILE A 50 1.73 7.19 -7.03
C ILE A 50 0.61 7.25 -8.08
N GLU A 51 -0.62 7.57 -7.67
CA GLU A 51 -1.72 7.85 -8.60
C GLU A 51 -1.62 9.29 -9.09
N LYS A 52 -1.37 10.25 -8.17
CA LYS A 52 -1.33 11.69 -8.46
C LYS A 52 -0.19 12.07 -9.37
N ASP A 53 0.99 11.46 -9.22
CA ASP A 53 2.15 11.71 -10.08
C ASP A 53 2.15 10.88 -11.37
N GLY A 54 1.17 9.97 -11.52
CA GLY A 54 1.02 9.10 -12.69
C GLY A 54 2.07 7.99 -12.78
N LEU A 55 2.78 7.68 -11.67
CA LEU A 55 3.74 6.57 -11.62
C LEU A 55 3.06 5.23 -11.86
N LYS A 56 1.86 5.03 -11.29
CA LYS A 56 1.10 3.79 -11.41
C LYS A 56 0.84 3.43 -12.88
N ASP A 57 0.31 4.39 -13.64
CA ASP A 57 0.01 4.20 -15.07
C ASP A 57 1.28 4.02 -15.91
N TYR A 58 2.33 4.80 -15.62
CA TYR A 58 3.60 4.67 -16.30
C TYR A 58 4.21 3.28 -16.08
N ALA A 59 4.25 2.80 -14.86
CA ALA A 59 4.83 1.51 -14.52
C ALA A 59 4.08 0.35 -15.20
N ALA A 60 2.74 0.38 -15.17
CA ALA A 60 1.90 -0.61 -15.85
C ALA A 60 2.17 -0.64 -17.37
N ALA A 61 2.25 0.54 -18.00
CA ALA A 61 2.51 0.65 -19.45
C ALA A 61 3.92 0.18 -19.87
N HIS A 62 4.90 0.18 -18.94
CA HIS A 62 6.30 -0.16 -19.24
C HIS A 62 6.76 -1.48 -18.62
N GLY A 63 5.84 -2.29 -18.07
CA GLY A 63 6.18 -3.58 -17.47
C GLY A 63 7.04 -3.49 -16.21
N ILE A 64 7.00 -2.36 -15.52
CA ILE A 64 7.68 -2.15 -14.24
C ILE A 64 6.73 -2.51 -13.12
N GLY A 65 7.10 -3.49 -12.29
CA GLY A 65 6.29 -3.86 -11.13
C GLY A 65 6.31 -2.77 -10.05
N ILE A 66 5.16 -2.58 -9.39
CA ILE A 66 5.09 -1.80 -8.16
C ILE A 66 4.79 -2.73 -7.00
N ILE A 67 5.66 -2.73 -5.98
CA ILE A 67 5.37 -3.34 -4.69
C ILE A 67 5.14 -2.25 -3.65
N THR A 68 4.14 -2.44 -2.79
CA THR A 68 3.73 -1.39 -1.87
C THR A 68 4.05 -1.73 -0.42
N PHE A 69 4.50 -0.74 0.35
CA PHE A 69 4.69 -0.86 1.79
C PHE A 69 3.75 0.07 2.57
N SER A 70 3.56 -0.22 3.86
CA SER A 70 2.62 0.47 4.75
C SER A 70 1.16 0.49 4.23
N PRO A 71 0.64 -0.61 3.68
CA PRO A 71 -0.67 -0.65 3.04
C PRO A 71 -1.82 -0.35 4.02
N LEU A 72 -1.64 -0.66 5.29
CA LEU A 72 -2.62 -0.43 6.35
C LEU A 72 -2.37 0.88 7.13
N ALA A 73 -1.60 1.83 6.56
CA ALA A 73 -1.32 3.14 7.15
C ALA A 73 -0.89 3.03 8.63
N GLN A 74 0.10 2.16 8.92
CA GLN A 74 0.60 1.87 10.28
C GLN A 74 -0.45 1.29 11.24
N GLY A 75 -1.48 0.67 10.71
CA GLY A 75 -2.58 0.06 11.46
C GLY A 75 -3.83 0.93 11.57
N LEU A 76 -3.84 2.16 11.04
CA LEU A 76 -5.05 3.00 10.99
C LEU A 76 -6.17 2.36 10.17
N LEU A 77 -5.84 1.64 9.11
CA LEU A 77 -6.79 0.90 8.28
C LEU A 77 -7.04 -0.52 8.83
N THR A 78 -7.26 -0.60 10.13
CA THR A 78 -7.69 -1.81 10.85
C THR A 78 -8.73 -1.41 11.90
N ASP A 79 -9.37 -2.39 12.52
CA ASP A 79 -10.31 -2.20 13.64
C ASP A 79 -9.64 -1.69 14.93
N ARG A 80 -8.31 -1.74 14.98
CA ARG A 80 -7.52 -1.47 16.19
C ARG A 80 -7.77 -0.09 16.82
N TYR A 81 -8.08 0.92 16.00
CA TYR A 81 -8.25 2.31 16.47
C TYR A 81 -9.72 2.76 16.51
N LEU A 82 -10.68 1.90 16.20
CA LEU A 82 -12.11 2.25 16.18
C LEU A 82 -12.64 2.69 17.56
N HIS A 83 -12.08 2.12 18.63
CA HIS A 83 -12.51 2.34 20.02
C HIS A 83 -11.49 3.16 20.84
N GLY A 84 -10.53 3.81 20.21
CA GLY A 84 -9.49 4.60 20.85
C GLY A 84 -8.08 4.09 20.55
N ILE A 85 -7.08 4.68 21.22
CA ILE A 85 -5.67 4.33 21.03
C ILE A 85 -5.30 3.21 22.02
N PRO A 86 -5.04 1.97 21.59
CA PRO A 86 -4.64 0.88 22.47
C PRO A 86 -3.31 1.17 23.18
N GLU A 87 -3.14 0.67 24.38
CA GLU A 87 -1.91 0.86 25.18
C GLU A 87 -0.67 0.25 24.50
N ASP A 88 -0.85 -0.90 23.84
CA ASP A 88 0.19 -1.60 23.07
C ASP A 88 0.36 -1.07 21.65
N SER A 89 -0.27 0.06 21.30
CA SER A 89 -0.20 0.63 19.96
C SER A 89 1.20 1.19 19.67
N ARG A 90 1.59 1.13 18.37
CA ARG A 90 2.84 1.76 17.90
C ARG A 90 2.91 3.26 18.17
N VAL A 91 1.79 3.92 18.31
CA VAL A 91 1.68 5.34 18.68
C VAL A 91 2.30 5.58 20.06
N ARG A 92 2.03 4.69 21.01
CA ARG A 92 2.54 4.80 22.38
C ARG A 92 3.91 4.15 22.58
N THR A 93 4.20 3.08 21.83
CA THR A 93 5.44 2.30 21.99
C THR A 93 6.56 2.76 21.06
N ASP A 94 6.24 3.27 19.86
CA ASP A 94 7.20 3.73 18.87
C ASP A 94 6.61 4.88 18.04
N GLY A 95 6.63 6.09 18.58
CA GLY A 95 6.09 7.30 17.94
C GLY A 95 6.84 7.79 16.69
N ARG A 96 7.85 7.04 16.20
CA ARG A 96 8.66 7.45 15.03
C ARG A 96 7.86 7.45 13.74
N PHE A 97 6.90 6.52 13.58
CA PHE A 97 6.19 6.29 12.33
C PHE A 97 4.73 6.74 12.33
N LEU A 98 4.07 6.66 13.48
CA LEU A 98 2.69 7.10 13.66
C LEU A 98 2.62 8.01 14.88
N LYS A 99 2.37 9.29 14.65
CA LYS A 99 2.22 10.29 15.72
C LYS A 99 0.77 10.35 16.17
N GLU A 100 0.54 10.59 17.46
CA GLU A 100 -0.81 10.78 18.02
C GLU A 100 -1.59 11.89 17.29
N ALA A 101 -0.88 12.94 16.83
CA ALA A 101 -1.45 14.00 16.02
C ALA A 101 -2.02 13.54 14.64
N ALA A 102 -1.65 12.35 14.17
CA ALA A 102 -2.22 11.78 12.94
C ALA A 102 -3.53 11.03 13.21
N ILE A 103 -3.89 10.78 14.49
CA ILE A 103 -5.13 10.16 14.93
C ILE A 103 -6.09 11.26 15.37
N VAL A 104 -6.37 12.18 14.46
CA VAL A 104 -7.39 13.22 14.69
C VAL A 104 -8.79 12.66 14.44
N GLU A 105 -9.80 13.25 15.06
CA GLU A 105 -11.18 12.77 14.95
C GLU A 105 -11.67 12.69 13.50
N GLU A 106 -11.20 13.56 12.62
CA GLU A 106 -11.50 13.49 11.19
C GLU A 106 -10.99 12.19 10.56
N THR A 107 -9.76 11.79 10.86
CA THR A 107 -9.20 10.51 10.38
C THR A 107 -10.01 9.33 10.92
N LEU A 108 -10.39 9.37 12.20
CA LEU A 108 -11.21 8.32 12.81
C LEU A 108 -12.60 8.23 12.21
N LYS A 109 -13.22 9.36 11.82
CA LYS A 109 -14.49 9.35 11.08
C LYS A 109 -14.35 8.63 9.75
N LYS A 110 -13.30 8.93 8.98
CA LYS A 110 -13.00 8.23 7.71
C LYS A 110 -12.77 6.74 7.94
N VAL A 111 -12.00 6.36 8.97
CA VAL A 111 -11.75 4.96 9.33
C VAL A 111 -13.04 4.21 9.69
N ARG A 112 -13.94 4.82 10.49
CA ARG A 112 -15.23 4.23 10.84
C ARG A 112 -16.12 4.03 9.60
N ALA A 113 -16.23 5.03 8.75
CA ALA A 113 -17.01 4.94 7.51
C ALA A 113 -16.47 3.87 6.55
N LEU A 114 -15.15 3.76 6.42
CA LEU A 114 -14.51 2.69 5.66
C LEU A 114 -14.75 1.31 6.28
N ASN A 115 -14.75 1.21 7.61
CA ASN A 115 -15.04 -0.05 8.31
C ASN A 115 -16.48 -0.50 8.09
N ASP A 116 -17.45 0.42 8.08
CA ASP A 116 -18.85 0.12 7.80
C ASP A 116 -19.01 -0.41 6.37
N LEU A 117 -18.33 0.22 5.41
CA LEU A 117 -18.30 -0.25 4.03
C LEU A 117 -17.64 -1.64 3.90
N ALA A 118 -16.52 -1.88 4.59
CA ALA A 118 -15.87 -3.19 4.63
C ALA A 118 -16.79 -4.27 5.17
N SER A 119 -17.54 -3.97 6.24
CA SER A 119 -18.52 -4.88 6.84
C SER A 119 -19.63 -5.24 5.86
N GLN A 120 -20.14 -4.28 5.07
CA GLN A 120 -21.13 -4.51 4.01
C GLN A 120 -20.59 -5.45 2.92
N ARG A 121 -19.27 -5.45 2.68
CA ARG A 121 -18.59 -6.35 1.75
C ARG A 121 -18.29 -7.74 2.35
N GLY A 122 -18.59 -7.97 3.63
CA GLY A 122 -18.18 -9.19 4.34
C GLY A 122 -16.66 -9.29 4.57
N GLN A 123 -15.97 -8.16 4.59
CA GLN A 123 -14.52 -8.07 4.80
C GLN A 123 -14.22 -7.32 6.10
N THR A 124 -13.04 -7.59 6.68
CA THR A 124 -12.47 -6.66 7.66
C THR A 124 -11.96 -5.40 6.97
N LEU A 125 -11.82 -4.30 7.71
CA LEU A 125 -11.24 -3.06 7.15
C LEU A 125 -9.83 -3.32 6.57
N ALA A 126 -9.01 -4.13 7.23
CA ALA A 126 -7.70 -4.50 6.73
C ALA A 126 -7.78 -5.24 5.39
N GLN A 127 -8.67 -6.22 5.29
CA GLN A 127 -8.90 -6.96 4.04
C GLN A 127 -9.37 -6.03 2.92
N MET A 128 -10.35 -5.17 3.17
CA MET A 128 -10.83 -4.21 2.16
C MET A 128 -9.71 -3.26 1.72
N ALA A 129 -8.91 -2.74 2.66
CA ALA A 129 -7.81 -1.83 2.33
C ALA A 129 -6.73 -2.50 1.45
N LEU A 130 -6.39 -3.76 1.74
CA LEU A 130 -5.46 -4.53 0.91
C LEU A 130 -6.06 -4.87 -0.46
N SER A 131 -7.32 -5.28 -0.51
CA SER A 131 -8.07 -5.53 -1.76
C SER A 131 -8.11 -4.29 -2.63
N TRP A 132 -8.34 -3.12 -2.03
CA TRP A 132 -8.40 -1.84 -2.74
C TRP A 132 -7.07 -1.48 -3.41
N ILE A 133 -5.94 -1.78 -2.78
CA ILE A 133 -4.61 -1.58 -3.38
C ILE A 133 -4.46 -2.42 -4.65
N LEU A 134 -4.96 -3.64 -4.66
CA LEU A 134 -4.83 -4.61 -5.77
C LEU A 134 -5.96 -4.53 -6.82
N ARG A 135 -6.92 -3.63 -6.65
CA ARG A 135 -8.20 -3.59 -7.39
C ARG A 135 -8.09 -3.53 -8.92
N ASP A 136 -7.04 -2.89 -9.43
CA ASP A 136 -6.89 -2.64 -10.88
C ASP A 136 -5.84 -3.56 -11.53
N GLY A 137 -5.12 -4.37 -10.72
CA GLY A 137 -4.05 -5.24 -11.21
C GLY A 137 -2.71 -4.54 -11.51
N ASP A 138 -2.63 -3.21 -11.37
CA ASP A 138 -1.42 -2.42 -11.63
C ASP A 138 -0.38 -2.50 -10.50
N ILE A 139 -0.80 -2.95 -9.33
CA ILE A 139 0.08 -3.21 -8.20
C ILE A 139 0.44 -4.68 -8.18
N THR A 140 1.73 -4.97 -8.30
CA THR A 140 2.25 -6.34 -8.42
C THR A 140 2.16 -7.10 -7.10
N SER A 141 2.43 -6.43 -5.96
CA SER A 141 2.41 -7.08 -4.65
C SER A 141 2.29 -6.08 -3.52
N VAL A 142 1.74 -6.52 -2.40
CA VAL A 142 1.56 -5.73 -1.19
C VAL A 142 2.39 -6.33 -0.06
N LEU A 143 3.26 -5.53 0.54
CA LEU A 143 4.06 -5.94 1.70
C LEU A 143 3.25 -5.73 2.97
N ILE A 144 2.94 -6.81 3.66
CA ILE A 144 2.25 -6.77 4.94
C ILE A 144 3.23 -7.06 6.09
N GLY A 145 3.04 -6.37 7.22
CA GLY A 145 3.68 -6.71 8.48
C GLY A 145 2.66 -7.40 9.38
N ALA A 146 3.02 -8.52 9.98
CA ALA A 146 2.18 -9.24 10.92
C ALA A 146 2.95 -9.58 12.19
N SER A 147 2.29 -9.42 13.34
CA SER A 147 2.82 -9.83 14.66
C SER A 147 2.31 -11.22 15.10
N LYS A 148 1.28 -11.74 14.42
CA LYS A 148 0.66 -13.03 14.70
C LYS A 148 0.37 -13.78 13.39
N PRO A 149 0.49 -15.12 13.35
CA PRO A 149 0.17 -15.92 12.16
C PRO A 149 -1.27 -15.73 11.67
N SER A 150 -2.24 -15.56 12.57
CA SER A 150 -3.65 -15.31 12.20
C SER A 150 -3.82 -14.11 11.30
N GLN A 151 -3.07 -13.02 11.51
CA GLN A 151 -3.12 -11.84 10.66
C GLN A 151 -2.68 -12.12 9.22
N ILE A 152 -1.74 -13.04 9.02
CA ILE A 152 -1.32 -13.46 7.67
C ILE A 152 -2.45 -14.24 7.01
N LEU A 153 -3.08 -15.18 7.73
CA LEU A 153 -4.20 -15.97 7.22
C LEU A 153 -5.39 -15.08 6.86
N ASP A 154 -5.73 -14.12 7.71
CA ASP A 154 -6.80 -13.16 7.45
C ASP A 154 -6.50 -12.32 6.19
N ASN A 155 -5.26 -11.84 6.06
CA ASN A 155 -4.86 -11.03 4.92
C ASN A 155 -4.82 -11.81 3.60
N ILE A 156 -4.45 -13.10 3.61
CA ILE A 156 -4.47 -13.94 2.41
C ILE A 156 -5.89 -14.11 1.86
N GLY A 157 -6.92 -14.04 2.69
CA GLY A 157 -8.32 -14.14 2.29
C GLY A 157 -8.76 -13.12 1.22
N ILE A 158 -7.97 -12.07 0.96
CA ILE A 158 -8.26 -11.06 -0.07
C ILE A 158 -8.06 -11.55 -1.52
N VAL A 159 -7.33 -12.63 -1.74
CA VAL A 159 -6.86 -13.06 -3.09
C VAL A 159 -8.00 -13.20 -4.11
N HIS A 160 -9.20 -13.52 -3.65
CA HIS A 160 -10.39 -13.68 -4.48
C HIS A 160 -11.41 -12.53 -4.35
N ALA A 161 -11.05 -11.43 -3.69
CA ALA A 161 -11.99 -10.34 -3.33
C ALA A 161 -11.44 -8.94 -3.66
N THR A 162 -10.67 -8.82 -4.74
CA THR A 162 -10.04 -7.55 -5.16
C THR A 162 -10.93 -6.68 -6.06
N SER A 163 -12.08 -7.18 -6.50
CA SER A 163 -13.01 -6.39 -7.32
C SER A 163 -13.83 -5.42 -6.47
N PHE A 164 -14.10 -4.25 -7.03
CA PHE A 164 -14.96 -3.22 -6.45
C PHE A 164 -15.96 -2.76 -7.50
N SER A 165 -17.22 -2.60 -7.12
CA SER A 165 -18.23 -1.97 -7.94
C SER A 165 -17.97 -0.45 -8.07
N ASP A 166 -18.53 0.18 -9.10
CA ASP A 166 -18.40 1.64 -9.28
C ASP A 166 -19.01 2.41 -8.11
N GLU A 167 -20.09 1.89 -7.51
CA GLU A 167 -20.70 2.49 -6.32
C GLU A 167 -19.77 2.43 -5.11
N GLU A 168 -19.11 1.29 -4.87
CA GLU A 168 -18.14 1.16 -3.78
C GLU A 168 -16.94 2.06 -3.99
N ARG A 169 -16.41 2.14 -5.22
CA ARG A 169 -15.32 3.06 -5.57
C ARG A 169 -15.70 4.50 -5.28
N ARG A 170 -16.88 4.92 -5.70
CA ARG A 170 -17.41 6.27 -5.46
C ARG A 170 -17.53 6.56 -3.96
N LYS A 171 -18.12 5.65 -3.18
CA LYS A 171 -18.24 5.80 -1.72
C LYS A 171 -16.88 5.93 -1.04
N ILE A 172 -15.89 5.13 -1.47
CA ILE A 172 -14.52 5.22 -0.95
C ILE A 172 -13.92 6.60 -1.24
N GLU A 173 -14.06 7.11 -2.46
CA GLU A 173 -13.56 8.43 -2.82
C GLU A 173 -14.24 9.54 -2.01
N GLU A 174 -15.56 9.48 -1.82
CA GLU A 174 -16.32 10.43 -0.99
C GLU A 174 -15.86 10.42 0.48
N ILE A 175 -15.58 9.25 1.05
CA ILE A 175 -15.06 9.13 2.42
C ILE A 175 -13.64 9.69 2.52
N LEU A 176 -12.82 9.50 1.50
CA LEU A 176 -11.41 9.91 1.51
C LEU A 176 -11.19 11.40 1.18
N ALA A 177 -12.14 12.03 0.49
CA ALA A 177 -12.11 13.46 0.21
C ALA A 177 -12.08 14.30 1.49
#